data_cec3d249d5f89998359ab57d17928c14
#
_entry.id   cec3d249d5f89998359ab57d17928c14
#
_cell.length_a   1.000
_cell.length_b   1.000
_cell.length_c   1.000
_cell.angle_alpha   90.00
_cell.angle_beta   90.00
_cell.angle_gamma   90.00
#
_symmetry.space_group_name_H-M   'P 1'
#
loop_
_entity.id
_entity.type
_entity.pdbx_description
1 polymer ?
#
loop_
_entity_poly.entity_id
_entity_poly.type
_entity_poly.pdbx_seq_one_letter_code
_entity_poly.pdbx_strand_id
1 'polypeptide(L)'
;KRGEILFFGKAQCAGCHTPPYYTDNLMHDLQVERFYKSQVINGQYIRPEGAIKTFPLRGIKDSPPYLHDGRLLTLEDVVEFFNLIQQSHLTALEKTDLVAFLRQL
;
A
#
# COMPACT_ATOMS: atom_id res chain seq x y z
N LYS A 1 0.52 11.14 -16.19
CA LYS A 1 0.93 10.04 -17.10
C LYS A 1 2.16 9.29 -16.61
N ARG A 2 3.19 10.00 -16.13
CA ARG A 2 4.39 9.33 -15.63
C ARG A 2 4.08 8.45 -14.43
N GLY A 3 3.24 8.93 -13.52
CA GLY A 3 2.82 8.14 -12.37
C GLY A 3 1.99 6.93 -12.75
N GLU A 4 1.14 7.06 -13.77
CA GLU A 4 0.37 5.94 -14.30
C GLU A 4 1.29 4.84 -14.84
N ILE A 5 2.30 5.22 -15.61
CA ILE A 5 3.28 4.27 -16.15
C ILE A 5 4.00 3.54 -15.01
N LEU A 6 4.37 4.26 -13.96
CA LEU A 6 5.02 3.67 -12.78
C LEU A 6 4.08 2.71 -12.04
N PHE A 7 2.82 3.08 -11.89
CA PHE A 7 1.81 2.26 -11.21
C PHE A 7 1.65 0.89 -11.90
N PHE A 8 1.59 0.90 -13.23
CA PHE A 8 1.43 -0.34 -14.00
C PHE A 8 2.77 -1.05 -14.29
N GLY A 9 3.90 -0.43 -13.99
CA GLY A 9 5.21 -0.97 -14.29
C GLY A 9 6.11 -1.09 -13.06
N LYS A 10 7.09 -0.19 -12.96
CA LYS A 10 8.18 -0.28 -11.97
C LYS A 10 7.70 -0.41 -10.52
N ALA A 11 6.64 0.30 -10.15
CA ALA A 11 6.11 0.26 -8.78
C ALA A 11 5.28 -0.97 -8.49
N GLN A 12 4.86 -1.72 -9.52
CA GLN A 12 4.15 -3.01 -9.39
C GLN A 12 2.81 -2.92 -8.65
N CYS A 13 2.22 -1.75 -8.58
CA CYS A 13 0.96 -1.56 -7.84
C CYS A 13 -0.20 -2.27 -8.52
N ALA A 14 -0.24 -2.27 -9.85
CA ALA A 14 -1.32 -2.87 -10.62
C ALA A 14 -1.38 -4.40 -10.51
N GLY A 15 -0.35 -5.05 -9.98
CA GLY A 15 -0.38 -6.49 -9.74
C GLY A 15 -1.50 -6.91 -8.79
N CYS A 16 -1.85 -6.03 -7.83
CA CYS A 16 -2.96 -6.24 -6.90
C CYS A 16 -4.08 -5.23 -7.11
N HIS A 17 -3.74 -3.99 -7.44
CA HIS A 17 -4.71 -2.90 -7.62
C HIS A 17 -5.13 -2.76 -9.08
N THR A 18 -5.95 -3.69 -9.53
CA THR A 18 -6.38 -3.80 -10.93
C THR A 18 -7.58 -2.89 -11.23
N PRO A 19 -7.52 -2.09 -12.34
CA PRO A 19 -8.69 -1.30 -12.75
C PRO A 19 -9.92 -2.18 -13.01
N PRO A 20 -11.14 -1.62 -12.98
CA PRO A 20 -11.48 -0.20 -12.81
C PRO A 20 -11.56 0.28 -11.38
N TYR A 21 -11.67 -0.62 -10.39
CA TYR A 21 -11.79 -0.25 -8.99
C TYR A 21 -10.43 -0.20 -8.28
N TYR A 22 -9.38 -0.63 -8.95
CA TYR A 22 -8.01 -0.67 -8.41
C TYR A 22 -7.92 -1.59 -7.20
N THR A 23 -8.55 -2.75 -7.32
CA THR A 23 -8.44 -3.87 -6.37
C THR A 23 -8.64 -5.18 -7.12
N ASP A 24 -7.97 -6.25 -6.65
CA ASP A 24 -8.25 -7.61 -7.11
C ASP A 24 -9.21 -8.34 -6.16
N ASN A 25 -9.61 -7.67 -5.07
CA ASN A 25 -10.50 -8.21 -4.05
C ASN A 25 -9.94 -9.46 -3.35
N LEU A 26 -8.62 -9.61 -3.34
CA LEU A 26 -7.93 -10.76 -2.77
C LEU A 26 -7.15 -10.35 -1.52
N MET A 27 -6.65 -11.37 -0.80
CA MET A 27 -5.73 -11.17 0.33
C MET A 27 -4.31 -11.47 -0.13
N HIS A 28 -3.35 -10.67 0.34
CA HIS A 28 -1.95 -10.85 0.03
C HIS A 28 -1.10 -10.70 1.28
N ASP A 29 -0.10 -11.56 1.42
CA ASP A 29 0.85 -11.47 2.51
C ASP A 29 2.08 -10.69 2.04
N LEU A 30 2.20 -9.45 2.49
CA LEU A 30 3.34 -8.57 2.23
C LEU A 30 4.34 -8.61 3.37
N GLN A 31 4.16 -9.55 4.32
CA GLN A 31 4.99 -9.68 5.51
C GLN A 31 5.01 -8.40 6.36
N VAL A 32 3.89 -7.67 6.34
CA VAL A 32 3.76 -6.42 7.11
C VAL A 32 3.69 -6.69 8.61
N GLU A 33 3.40 -7.93 9.03
CA GLU A 33 3.36 -8.32 10.43
C GLU A 33 4.66 -8.01 11.17
N ARG A 34 5.78 -7.97 10.46
CA ARG A 34 7.08 -7.64 11.07
C ARG A 34 7.15 -6.19 11.57
N PHE A 35 6.23 -5.34 11.11
CA PHE A 35 6.16 -3.94 11.52
C PHE A 35 5.13 -3.69 12.63
N TYR A 36 4.40 -4.73 13.06
CA TYR A 36 3.36 -4.62 14.05
C TYR A 36 3.77 -5.37 15.32
N LYS A 37 3.31 -4.85 16.47
CA LYS A 37 3.55 -5.49 17.74
C LYS A 37 2.58 -6.66 17.91
N SER A 38 3.07 -7.77 18.48
CA SER A 38 2.22 -8.86 18.87
C SER A 38 1.24 -8.41 19.95
N GLN A 39 0.01 -8.90 19.87
CA GLN A 39 -1.02 -8.60 20.85
C GLN A 39 -1.11 -9.74 21.87
N VAL A 40 -1.50 -9.37 23.11
CA VAL A 40 -1.78 -10.36 24.15
C VAL A 40 -3.29 -10.49 24.25
N ILE A 41 -3.81 -11.68 23.94
CA ILE A 41 -5.23 -12.00 24.03
C ILE A 41 -5.38 -13.23 24.91
N ASN A 42 -6.17 -13.12 25.98
CA ASN A 42 -6.37 -14.21 26.95
C ASN A 42 -5.05 -14.78 27.50
N GLY A 43 -4.07 -13.90 27.75
CA GLY A 43 -2.77 -14.30 28.28
C GLY A 43 -1.81 -14.93 27.28
N GLN A 44 -2.17 -14.96 25.99
CA GLN A 44 -1.32 -15.54 24.95
C GLN A 44 -0.87 -14.46 23.97
N TYR A 45 0.39 -14.56 23.52
CA TYR A 45 0.91 -13.72 22.46
C TYR A 45 0.37 -14.21 21.13
N ILE A 46 -0.30 -13.32 20.41
CA ILE A 46 -0.83 -13.58 19.06
C ILE A 46 -0.07 -12.70 18.10
N ARG A 47 0.56 -13.32 17.09
CA ARG A 47 1.25 -12.58 16.04
C ARG A 47 0.23 -11.85 15.18
N PRO A 48 0.52 -10.60 14.77
CA PRO A 48 -0.31 -9.92 13.78
C PRO A 48 -0.38 -10.74 12.50
N GLU A 49 -1.55 -10.76 11.87
CA GLU A 49 -1.73 -11.44 10.59
C GLU A 49 -1.05 -10.63 9.48
N GLY A 50 -0.24 -11.29 8.65
CA GLY A 50 0.47 -10.66 7.55
C GLY A 50 -0.36 -10.51 6.30
N ALA A 51 -1.36 -11.38 6.08
CA ALA A 51 -2.22 -11.31 4.91
C ALA A 51 -3.25 -10.18 5.08
N ILE A 52 -3.27 -9.25 4.14
CA ILE A 52 -4.20 -8.12 4.16
C ILE A 52 -4.94 -8.04 2.83
N LYS A 53 -6.18 -7.54 2.90
CA LYS A 53 -7.00 -7.38 1.71
C LYS A 53 -6.54 -6.18 0.89
N THR A 54 -6.57 -6.34 -0.43
CA THR A 54 -6.32 -5.26 -1.36
C THR A 54 -7.50 -4.30 -1.37
N PHE A 55 -7.32 -3.08 -0.85
CA PHE A 55 -8.36 -2.07 -0.87
C PHE A 55 -8.48 -1.41 -2.24
N PRO A 56 -9.72 -1.02 -2.64
CA PRO A 56 -9.89 -0.20 -3.83
C PRO A 56 -9.20 1.15 -3.66
N LEU A 57 -8.51 1.61 -4.71
CA LEU A 57 -7.79 2.89 -4.67
C LEU A 57 -8.58 4.07 -5.21
N ARG A 58 -9.81 3.84 -5.70
CA ARG A 58 -10.68 4.96 -6.13
C ARG A 58 -10.98 5.88 -4.94
N GLY A 59 -10.68 7.17 -5.11
CA GLY A 59 -10.91 8.16 -4.05
C GLY A 59 -9.95 8.07 -2.88
N ILE A 60 -8.83 7.39 -3.04
CA ILE A 60 -7.89 7.12 -1.93
C ILE A 60 -7.37 8.39 -1.26
N LYS A 61 -7.28 9.50 -1.98
CA LYS A 61 -6.80 10.77 -1.42
C LYS A 61 -7.67 11.28 -0.26
N ASP A 62 -8.93 10.86 -0.22
CA ASP A 62 -9.92 11.32 0.76
C ASP A 62 -10.08 10.35 1.94
N SER A 63 -9.22 9.35 2.05
CA SER A 63 -9.41 8.25 3.00
C SER A 63 -8.19 7.99 3.92
N PRO A 64 -7.45 9.05 4.37
CA PRO A 64 -6.42 8.81 5.39
C PRO A 64 -7.08 8.43 6.72
N PRO A 65 -6.38 7.74 7.64
CA PRO A 65 -5.04 7.18 7.49
C PRO A 65 -5.03 5.87 6.69
N TYR A 66 -3.85 5.45 6.25
CA TYR A 66 -3.69 4.33 5.34
C TYR A 66 -3.12 3.09 6.04
N LEU A 67 -3.21 1.95 5.38
CA LEU A 67 -3.03 0.59 5.88
C LEU A 67 -4.17 0.21 6.84
N HIS A 68 -4.27 -1.10 7.12
CA HIS A 68 -5.40 -1.63 7.89
C HIS A 68 -5.43 -1.14 9.35
N ASP A 69 -4.30 -0.69 9.90
CA ASP A 69 -4.21 -0.16 11.26
C ASP A 69 -4.10 1.39 11.28
N GLY A 70 -4.16 2.05 10.13
CA GLY A 70 -4.07 3.51 10.05
C GLY A 70 -2.70 4.07 10.33
N ARG A 71 -1.64 3.28 10.19
CA ARG A 71 -0.26 3.66 10.53
C ARG A 71 0.30 4.77 9.66
N LEU A 72 -0.09 4.82 8.39
CA LEU A 72 0.44 5.77 7.42
C LEU A 72 -0.54 6.92 7.24
N LEU A 73 -0.06 8.15 7.33
CA LEU A 73 -0.90 9.34 7.36
C LEU A 73 -1.05 10.02 6.00
N THR A 74 -0.12 9.79 5.07
CA THR A 74 -0.12 10.47 3.76
C THR A 74 0.11 9.47 2.63
N LEU A 75 -0.25 9.87 1.41
CA LEU A 75 0.05 9.05 0.22
C LEU A 75 1.56 8.97 -0.03
N GLU A 76 2.31 10.00 0.34
CA GLU A 76 3.77 9.99 0.27
C GLU A 76 4.33 8.87 1.14
N ASP A 77 3.79 8.70 2.35
CA ASP A 77 4.18 7.62 3.25
C ASP A 77 3.83 6.25 2.67
N VAL A 78 2.66 6.13 2.04
CA VAL A 78 2.23 4.88 1.39
C VAL A 78 3.20 4.48 0.28
N VAL A 79 3.56 5.41 -0.58
CA VAL A 79 4.49 5.14 -1.70
C VAL A 79 5.86 4.74 -1.15
N GLU A 80 6.37 5.42 -0.14
CA GLU A 80 7.66 5.08 0.48
C GLU A 80 7.63 3.69 1.11
N PHE A 81 6.54 3.37 1.81
CA PHE A 81 6.38 2.07 2.46
C PHE A 81 6.43 0.93 1.44
N PHE A 82 5.65 1.03 0.36
CA PHE A 82 5.64 0.00 -0.68
C PHE A 82 6.94 -0.03 -1.48
N ASN A 83 7.59 1.11 -1.67
CA ASN A 83 8.92 1.15 -2.28
C ASN A 83 9.93 0.31 -1.48
N LEU A 84 9.88 0.41 -0.16
CA LEU A 84 10.76 -0.36 0.71
C LEU A 84 10.41 -1.85 0.72
N ILE A 85 9.12 -2.19 0.85
CA ILE A 85 8.67 -3.58 0.90
C ILE A 85 8.98 -4.31 -0.40
N GLN A 86 8.68 -3.70 -1.54
CA GLN A 86 8.81 -4.32 -2.85
C GLN A 86 10.18 -4.10 -3.48
N GLN A 87 11.03 -3.31 -2.84
CA GLN A 87 12.36 -2.99 -3.33
C GLN A 87 12.36 -2.45 -4.76
N SER A 88 11.40 -1.56 -5.05
CA SER A 88 11.21 -1.01 -6.40
C SER A 88 12.27 0.01 -6.79
N HIS A 89 13.02 0.55 -5.83
CA HIS A 89 14.09 1.52 -6.06
C HIS A 89 13.64 2.76 -6.83
N LEU A 90 12.49 3.31 -6.44
CA LEU A 90 11.96 4.52 -7.07
C LEU A 90 12.81 5.73 -6.71
N THR A 91 13.07 6.60 -7.70
CA THR A 91 13.72 7.89 -7.45
C THR A 91 12.74 8.84 -6.78
N ALA A 92 13.26 9.96 -6.24
CA ALA A 92 12.42 10.97 -5.60
C ALA A 92 11.37 11.52 -6.58
N LEU A 93 11.74 11.77 -7.84
CA LEU A 93 10.81 12.23 -8.86
C LEU A 93 9.75 11.18 -9.17
N GLU A 94 10.15 9.92 -9.28
CA GLU A 94 9.21 8.82 -9.53
C GLU A 94 8.20 8.68 -8.41
N LYS A 95 8.62 8.81 -7.16
CA LYS A 95 7.70 8.78 -6.01
C LYS A 95 6.68 9.92 -6.09
N THR A 96 7.13 11.12 -6.42
CA THR A 96 6.25 12.29 -6.60
C THR A 96 5.24 12.07 -7.71
N ASP A 97 5.67 11.53 -8.84
CA ASP A 97 4.80 11.24 -9.97
C ASP A 97 3.75 10.18 -9.61
N LEU A 98 4.15 9.16 -8.87
CA LEU A 98 3.24 8.10 -8.44
C LEU A 98 2.18 8.63 -7.47
N VAL A 99 2.57 9.47 -6.52
CA VAL A 99 1.62 10.13 -5.60
C VAL A 99 0.62 10.97 -6.38
N ALA A 100 1.09 11.72 -7.38
CA ALA A 100 0.21 12.53 -8.23
C ALA A 100 -0.83 11.67 -8.95
N PHE A 101 -0.44 10.50 -9.43
CA PHE A 101 -1.38 9.56 -10.05
C PHE A 101 -2.42 9.05 -9.03
N LEU A 102 -1.97 8.65 -7.85
CA LEU A 102 -2.87 8.16 -6.80
C LEU A 102 -3.92 9.19 -6.41
N ARG A 103 -3.56 10.48 -6.41
CA ARG A 103 -4.49 11.55 -6.08
C ARG A 103 -5.58 11.77 -7.13
N GLN A 104 -5.39 11.23 -8.33
CA GLN A 104 -6.37 11.33 -9.40
C GLN A 104 -7.37 10.18 -9.42
N LEU A 105 -7.15 9.15 -8.63
CA LEU A 105 -8.06 8.01 -8.55
C LEU A 105 -9.26 8.33 -7.67
#